data_ed4d7776c8a85874f52400b2d063a603
#
_entry.id   ed4d7776c8a85874f52400b2d063a603
#
_cell.length_a   1.000
_cell.length_b   1.000
_cell.length_c   1.000
_cell.angle_alpha   90.00
_cell.angle_beta   90.00
_cell.angle_gamma   90.00
#
_symmetry.space_group_name_H-M   'P 1'
#
loop_
_entity.id
_entity.type
_entity.pdbx_description
1 polymer ?
#
loop_
_entity_poly.entity_id
_entity_poly.type
_entity_poly.pdbx_seq_one_letter_code
_entity_poly.pdbx_strand_id
1 'polypeptide(L)'
;MNIWQPDPGETLLSRAPVTFATGAAARVKGMRWFRDTHRGDIQHELTGWPEGPSFTPRSAGDVAARKSVKGAAMAVSAGVMAFLSSAGGNVATPSRSGGSDTPEDASNEVEDFPVVWAGPGGIARTLPWQLDPSRFDQKHHRTHAVVTDRRLVIVQLPFDKKNLQAIDDEVLWECPRSDINRVELKDFKDGDDFTVTFADGSWCRLTCNWRRKLTRYLVDAPELVLLDSLGPQQRAAVSEFATKSGMPSSASPIVSRNTCGHYGVDILLPSRFTSAFGASEVSFLMDSDGREVGVDEYHPEDL
;
A
#
# COMPACT_ATOMS: atom_id res chain seq x y z
N MET A 1 -20.80 15.01 -1.47
CA MET A 1 -19.73 14.26 -0.79
C MET A 1 -20.10 12.79 -0.94
N ASN A 2 -19.44 12.09 -1.83
CA ASN A 2 -19.71 10.67 -2.12
C ASN A 2 -18.48 9.85 -1.68
N ILE A 3 -18.42 9.57 -0.39
CA ILE A 3 -17.39 8.67 0.15
C ILE A 3 -17.83 7.26 -0.16
N TRP A 4 -16.93 6.46 -0.74
CA TRP A 4 -17.19 5.06 -0.99
C TRP A 4 -17.66 4.35 0.28
N GLN A 5 -18.71 3.58 0.16
CA GLN A 5 -19.30 2.79 1.24
C GLN A 5 -19.31 1.32 0.82
N PRO A 6 -19.12 0.39 1.78
CA PRO A 6 -19.27 -1.02 1.51
C PRO A 6 -20.72 -1.38 1.17
N ASP A 7 -20.91 -2.48 0.49
CA ASP A 7 -22.23 -3.03 0.20
C ASP A 7 -22.98 -3.45 1.49
N PRO A 8 -24.30 -3.58 1.48
CA PRO A 8 -25.05 -4.09 2.63
C PRO A 8 -24.51 -5.44 3.11
N GLY A 9 -24.14 -5.52 4.38
CA GLY A 9 -23.54 -6.69 5.00
C GLY A 9 -22.06 -6.92 4.67
N GLU A 10 -21.39 -5.93 4.13
CA GLU A 10 -19.93 -5.86 3.97
C GLU A 10 -19.36 -4.90 5.02
N THR A 11 -18.24 -5.25 5.62
CA THR A 11 -17.61 -4.45 6.67
C THR A 11 -16.35 -3.77 6.15
N LEU A 12 -16.27 -2.45 6.27
CA LEU A 12 -15.07 -1.67 6.00
C LEU A 12 -14.05 -1.91 7.13
N LEU A 13 -12.87 -2.42 6.79
CA LEU A 13 -11.83 -2.79 7.76
C LEU A 13 -10.69 -1.79 7.82
N SER A 14 -10.28 -1.26 6.67
CA SER A 14 -9.18 -0.28 6.60
C SER A 14 -9.30 0.57 5.34
N ARG A 15 -8.75 1.78 5.41
CA ARG A 15 -8.61 2.66 4.25
C ARG A 15 -7.34 3.50 4.42
N ALA A 16 -6.45 3.45 3.43
CA ALA A 16 -5.19 4.21 3.47
C ALA A 16 -4.74 4.66 2.07
N PRO A 17 -4.00 5.78 1.98
CA PRO A 17 -3.34 6.18 0.75
C PRO A 17 -2.37 5.10 0.28
N VAL A 18 -2.40 4.80 -1.01
CA VAL A 18 -1.54 3.79 -1.62
C VAL A 18 -1.10 4.22 -3.00
N THR A 19 0.13 3.89 -3.36
CA THR A 19 0.66 4.04 -4.72
C THR A 19 1.55 2.85 -5.06
N PHE A 20 1.90 2.69 -6.34
CA PHE A 20 2.98 1.76 -6.67
C PHE A 20 4.28 2.18 -6.00
N ALA A 21 4.98 1.20 -5.46
CA ALA A 21 6.32 1.33 -4.93
C ALA A 21 7.36 1.04 -6.00
N THR A 22 8.56 1.53 -5.82
CA THR A 22 9.70 1.21 -6.69
C THR A 22 10.63 0.15 -6.09
N GLY A 23 10.28 -0.37 -4.91
CA GLY A 23 11.15 -1.31 -4.21
C GLY A 23 12.57 -0.76 -4.02
N ALA A 24 13.56 -1.57 -4.41
CA ALA A 24 14.97 -1.15 -4.40
C ALA A 24 15.36 -0.30 -5.61
N ALA A 25 14.49 -0.13 -6.61
CA ALA A 25 14.80 0.62 -7.83
C ALA A 25 14.89 2.12 -7.57
N ALA A 26 15.82 2.79 -8.26
CA ALA A 26 15.83 4.23 -8.33
C ALA A 26 14.56 4.75 -9.05
N ARG A 27 13.97 5.82 -8.54
CA ARG A 27 12.85 6.48 -9.22
C ARG A 27 13.35 7.22 -10.45
N VAL A 28 12.90 6.81 -11.62
CA VAL A 28 13.20 7.48 -12.89
C VAL A 28 11.87 7.97 -13.49
N LYS A 29 11.79 9.28 -13.76
CA LYS A 29 10.57 9.88 -14.29
C LYS A 29 10.11 9.18 -15.57
N GLY A 30 8.86 8.76 -15.60
CA GLY A 30 8.26 8.07 -16.74
C GLY A 30 8.65 6.60 -16.90
N MET A 31 9.61 6.10 -16.12
CA MET A 31 10.01 4.70 -16.15
C MET A 31 9.11 3.87 -15.25
N ARG A 32 8.81 2.66 -15.69
CA ARG A 32 8.01 1.66 -14.99
C ARG A 32 8.77 0.36 -14.95
N TRP A 33 8.62 -0.31 -13.84
CA TRP A 33 9.22 -1.61 -13.59
C TRP A 33 8.15 -2.68 -13.66
N PHE A 34 7.43 -2.71 -14.80
CA PHE A 34 6.37 -3.69 -15.04
C PHE A 34 6.90 -4.79 -15.94
N ARG A 35 6.82 -6.01 -15.46
CA ARG A 35 7.45 -7.15 -16.11
C ARG A 35 6.46 -8.30 -16.28
N ASP A 36 6.60 -9.01 -17.40
CA ASP A 36 6.02 -10.34 -17.54
C ASP A 36 6.89 -11.40 -16.82
N THR A 37 6.46 -12.65 -16.88
CA THR A 37 7.17 -13.78 -16.29
C THR A 37 8.51 -14.10 -16.98
N HIS A 38 8.79 -13.49 -18.13
CA HIS A 38 10.05 -13.58 -18.89
C HIS A 38 10.90 -12.32 -18.76
N ARG A 39 10.53 -11.39 -17.86
CA ARG A 39 11.15 -10.08 -17.65
C ARG A 39 10.97 -9.09 -18.80
N GLY A 40 10.08 -9.39 -19.75
CA GLY A 40 9.69 -8.41 -20.78
C GLY A 40 8.97 -7.22 -20.16
N ASP A 41 9.18 -6.02 -20.74
CA ASP A 41 8.45 -4.82 -20.35
C ASP A 41 7.02 -4.87 -20.89
N ILE A 42 6.04 -4.85 -20.01
CA ILE A 42 4.62 -4.95 -20.34
C ILE A 42 3.88 -3.62 -20.23
N GLN A 43 4.58 -2.52 -19.96
CA GLN A 43 3.94 -1.22 -19.75
C GLN A 43 3.04 -0.81 -20.92
N HIS A 44 3.48 -1.04 -22.14
CA HIS A 44 2.75 -0.70 -23.36
C HIS A 44 1.55 -1.63 -23.67
N GLU A 45 1.47 -2.75 -22.99
CA GLU A 45 0.38 -3.72 -23.14
C GLU A 45 -0.78 -3.47 -22.16
N LEU A 46 -0.59 -2.59 -21.18
CA LEU A 46 -1.56 -2.37 -20.11
C LEU A 46 -2.68 -1.46 -20.60
N THR A 47 -3.92 -1.95 -20.55
CA THR A 47 -5.10 -1.23 -21.02
C THR A 47 -5.32 0.06 -20.22
N GLY A 48 -5.54 1.17 -20.93
CA GLY A 48 -5.81 2.48 -20.33
C GLY A 48 -4.58 3.18 -19.76
N TRP A 49 -3.41 2.57 -19.80
CA TRP A 49 -2.18 3.21 -19.34
C TRP A 49 -1.68 4.25 -20.32
N PRO A 50 -1.24 5.42 -19.83
CA PRO A 50 -0.64 6.44 -20.68
C PRO A 50 0.67 5.93 -21.30
N GLU A 51 0.97 6.39 -22.51
CA GLU A 51 2.26 6.12 -23.14
C GLU A 51 3.42 6.56 -22.24
N GLY A 52 4.50 5.82 -22.28
CA GLY A 52 5.71 6.09 -21.52
C GLY A 52 6.91 5.40 -22.12
N PRO A 53 8.13 5.76 -21.66
CA PRO A 53 9.33 5.13 -22.15
C PRO A 53 9.27 3.63 -21.83
N SER A 54 9.59 2.83 -22.83
CA SER A 54 9.88 1.40 -22.61
C SER A 54 11.29 1.27 -22.03
N PHE A 55 11.47 0.25 -21.22
CA PHE A 55 12.77 -0.07 -20.63
C PHE A 55 13.05 -1.56 -20.79
N THR A 56 14.19 -1.86 -21.37
CA THR A 56 14.67 -3.23 -21.53
C THR A 56 15.86 -3.47 -20.59
N PRO A 57 15.77 -4.41 -19.65
CA PRO A 57 16.90 -4.75 -18.79
C PRO A 57 18.05 -5.26 -19.63
N ARG A 58 19.27 -4.94 -19.22
CA ARG A 58 20.46 -5.47 -19.88
C ARG A 58 20.64 -6.94 -19.55
N SER A 59 21.18 -7.69 -20.49
CA SER A 59 21.61 -9.05 -20.23
C SER A 59 22.73 -9.09 -19.19
N ALA A 60 22.86 -10.21 -18.48
CA ALA A 60 23.93 -10.38 -17.49
C ALA A 60 25.33 -10.22 -18.13
N GLY A 61 25.49 -10.56 -19.41
CA GLY A 61 26.72 -10.37 -20.18
C GLY A 61 27.06 -8.89 -20.40
N ASP A 62 26.06 -8.06 -20.71
CA ASP A 62 26.27 -6.61 -20.91
C ASP A 62 26.61 -5.91 -19.59
N VAL A 63 26.03 -6.37 -18.48
CA VAL A 63 26.36 -5.86 -17.14
C VAL A 63 27.79 -6.18 -16.76
N ALA A 64 28.26 -7.41 -17.03
CA ALA A 64 29.64 -7.82 -16.78
C ALA A 64 30.66 -7.04 -17.64
N ALA A 65 30.34 -6.84 -18.92
CA ALA A 65 31.20 -6.09 -19.83
C ALA A 65 31.38 -4.62 -19.40
N ARG A 66 30.33 -3.98 -18.85
CA ARG A 66 30.40 -2.60 -18.38
C ARG A 66 31.10 -2.43 -17.03
N LYS A 67 31.03 -3.42 -16.14
CA LYS A 67 31.84 -3.42 -14.91
C LYS A 67 33.32 -3.38 -15.20
N SER A 68 33.78 -3.86 -16.35
CA SER A 68 35.17 -3.81 -16.77
C SER A 68 35.61 -2.46 -17.36
N VAL A 69 34.69 -1.58 -17.74
CA VAL A 69 34.95 -0.25 -18.36
C VAL A 69 34.71 0.91 -17.37
N LYS A 70 34.82 0.68 -16.09
CA LYS A 70 34.41 1.55 -14.98
C LYS A 70 35.23 2.84 -14.79
N GLY A 71 35.52 3.59 -15.86
CA GLY A 71 36.19 4.90 -15.74
C GLY A 71 35.37 6.12 -16.16
N ALA A 72 34.34 5.95 -17.00
CA ALA A 72 33.61 7.07 -17.61
C ALA A 72 32.14 7.21 -17.20
N ALA A 73 31.56 6.24 -16.50
CA ALA A 73 30.11 6.19 -16.25
C ALA A 73 29.65 6.87 -14.95
N MET A 74 30.56 7.32 -14.08
CA MET A 74 30.19 8.01 -12.83
C MET A 74 29.49 9.36 -13.04
N ALA A 75 29.66 10.00 -14.17
CA ALA A 75 29.11 11.34 -14.42
C ALA A 75 27.60 11.31 -14.72
N VAL A 76 27.06 10.22 -15.28
CA VAL A 76 25.66 10.13 -15.68
C VAL A 76 24.77 9.73 -14.51
N SER A 77 25.21 8.80 -13.66
CA SER A 77 24.47 8.38 -12.48
C SER A 77 24.39 9.48 -11.42
N ALA A 78 25.46 10.26 -11.23
CA ALA A 78 25.47 11.43 -10.36
C ALA A 78 24.53 12.53 -10.88
N GLY A 79 24.43 12.73 -12.19
CA GLY A 79 23.49 13.68 -12.81
C GLY A 79 22.02 13.28 -12.63
N VAL A 80 21.70 12.01 -12.78
CA VAL A 80 20.33 11.49 -12.56
C VAL A 80 19.94 11.58 -11.08
N MET A 81 20.84 11.25 -10.16
CA MET A 81 20.63 11.36 -8.71
C MET A 81 20.48 12.81 -8.25
N ALA A 82 21.29 13.74 -8.78
CA ALA A 82 21.18 15.16 -8.48
C ALA A 82 19.87 15.77 -9.00
N PHE A 83 19.42 15.36 -10.17
CA PHE A 83 18.16 15.80 -10.75
C PHE A 83 16.94 15.29 -9.94
N LEU A 84 16.99 14.06 -9.44
CA LEU A 84 15.93 13.48 -8.60
C LEU A 84 15.87 14.14 -7.22
N SER A 85 17.00 14.54 -6.65
CA SER A 85 17.06 15.26 -5.38
C SER A 85 16.48 16.68 -5.49
N SER A 86 16.64 17.34 -6.63
CA SER A 86 16.10 18.69 -6.88
C SER A 86 14.58 18.70 -7.12
N ALA A 87 14.00 17.55 -7.48
CA ALA A 87 12.55 17.40 -7.72
C ALA A 87 11.73 17.09 -6.46
N GLY A 88 12.33 17.16 -5.27
CA GLY A 88 11.62 16.98 -3.99
C GLY A 88 11.15 15.56 -3.69
N GLY A 89 11.69 14.56 -4.39
CA GLY A 89 11.44 13.16 -4.12
C GLY A 89 12.44 12.65 -3.06
N ASN A 90 11.94 12.06 -1.97
CA ASN A 90 12.78 11.27 -1.09
C ASN A 90 13.44 10.15 -1.90
N VAL A 91 14.74 10.27 -2.12
CA VAL A 91 15.51 9.21 -2.76
C VAL A 91 15.72 8.13 -1.71
N ALA A 92 14.90 7.07 -1.79
CA ALA A 92 15.16 5.88 -1.00
C ALA A 92 16.54 5.34 -1.39
N THR A 93 17.52 5.48 -0.51
CA THR A 93 18.75 4.72 -0.64
C THR A 93 18.44 3.29 -0.21
N PRO A 94 18.75 2.28 -1.04
CA PRO A 94 18.45 0.90 -0.71
C PRO A 94 19.07 0.50 0.61
N SER A 95 18.26 -0.03 1.50
CA SER A 95 18.73 -0.63 2.74
C SER A 95 19.47 -1.93 2.41
N ARG A 96 20.68 -2.07 2.88
CA ARG A 96 21.45 -3.30 2.79
C ARG A 96 20.82 -4.38 3.68
N SER A 97 19.83 -5.06 3.18
CA SER A 97 19.46 -6.35 3.74
C SER A 97 19.85 -7.43 2.73
N GLY A 98 20.94 -8.13 3.02
CA GLY A 98 21.30 -9.37 2.35
C GLY A 98 21.73 -9.23 0.89
N GLY A 99 22.94 -8.75 0.63
CA GLY A 99 23.74 -9.23 -0.49
C GLY A 99 23.37 -8.80 -1.90
N SER A 100 22.43 -7.91 -2.12
CA SER A 100 22.19 -7.35 -3.45
C SER A 100 22.93 -6.02 -3.60
N ASP A 101 23.87 -5.98 -4.54
CA ASP A 101 24.50 -4.73 -4.95
C ASP A 101 23.42 -3.74 -5.34
N THR A 102 23.40 -2.58 -4.70
CA THR A 102 22.59 -1.45 -5.15
C THR A 102 22.95 -1.16 -6.59
N PRO A 103 22.03 -1.25 -7.55
CA PRO A 103 22.40 -0.99 -8.93
C PRO A 103 22.77 0.48 -9.10
N GLU A 104 23.98 0.73 -9.48
CA GLU A 104 24.45 2.06 -9.86
C GLU A 104 23.79 2.55 -11.15
N ASP A 105 23.19 1.63 -11.92
CA ASP A 105 22.53 1.87 -13.21
C ASP A 105 21.18 1.16 -13.20
N ALA A 106 20.12 1.90 -13.48
CA ALA A 106 18.76 1.37 -13.57
C ALA A 106 18.59 0.20 -14.56
N SER A 107 19.50 0.07 -15.54
CA SER A 107 19.52 -1.07 -16.45
C SER A 107 20.05 -2.37 -15.84
N ASN A 108 20.64 -2.31 -14.62
CA ASN A 108 21.05 -3.48 -13.87
C ASN A 108 19.88 -3.94 -12.96
N GLU A 109 18.75 -4.25 -13.55
CA GLU A 109 17.54 -4.66 -12.84
C GLU A 109 17.79 -5.92 -12.01
N VAL A 110 17.38 -5.85 -10.73
CA VAL A 110 17.38 -6.99 -9.78
C VAL A 110 15.95 -7.39 -9.45
N GLU A 111 15.77 -8.51 -8.74
CA GLU A 111 14.46 -9.04 -8.40
C GLU A 111 13.56 -8.06 -7.63
N ASP A 112 14.16 -7.17 -6.86
CA ASP A 112 13.43 -6.17 -6.08
C ASP A 112 13.03 -4.92 -6.86
N PHE A 113 13.34 -4.83 -8.16
CA PHE A 113 12.97 -3.67 -8.98
C PHE A 113 11.52 -3.70 -9.46
N PRO A 114 10.98 -4.82 -9.99
CA PRO A 114 9.64 -4.82 -10.55
C PRO A 114 8.59 -4.41 -9.52
N VAL A 115 7.61 -3.62 -9.96
CA VAL A 115 6.44 -3.25 -9.16
C VAL A 115 5.17 -3.95 -9.62
N VAL A 116 5.19 -4.51 -10.84
CA VAL A 116 4.18 -5.43 -11.35
C VAL A 116 4.91 -6.59 -12.03
N TRP A 117 4.47 -7.79 -11.72
CA TRP A 117 4.95 -9.05 -12.30
C TRP A 117 3.75 -9.89 -12.68
N ALA A 118 3.49 -10.02 -13.99
CA ALA A 118 2.28 -10.69 -14.42
C ALA A 118 2.39 -11.24 -15.85
N GLY A 119 2.03 -12.50 -16.03
CA GLY A 119 1.78 -13.07 -17.34
C GLY A 119 0.54 -12.46 -18.02
N PRO A 120 0.29 -12.78 -19.30
CA PRO A 120 -0.93 -12.35 -19.99
C PRO A 120 -2.19 -12.75 -19.21
N GLY A 121 -3.13 -11.82 -19.06
CA GLY A 121 -4.38 -12.06 -18.32
C GLY A 121 -4.26 -12.06 -16.81
N GLY A 122 -3.06 -11.85 -16.25
CA GLY A 122 -2.86 -11.83 -14.81
C GLY A 122 -3.56 -10.64 -14.11
N ILE A 123 -4.03 -10.89 -12.88
CA ILE A 123 -4.79 -9.90 -12.09
C ILE A 123 -3.99 -8.60 -11.93
N ALA A 124 -2.69 -8.69 -11.66
CA ALA A 124 -1.86 -7.50 -11.48
C ALA A 124 -1.78 -6.58 -12.73
N ARG A 125 -2.08 -7.09 -13.93
CA ARG A 125 -2.16 -6.27 -15.16
C ARG A 125 -3.40 -5.39 -15.21
N THR A 126 -4.42 -5.69 -14.42
CA THR A 126 -5.67 -4.92 -14.39
C THR A 126 -5.63 -3.73 -13.45
N LEU A 127 -4.56 -3.60 -12.65
CA LEU A 127 -4.41 -2.50 -11.70
C LEU A 127 -4.41 -1.14 -12.41
N PRO A 128 -5.03 -0.11 -11.82
CA PRO A 128 -5.20 1.17 -12.47
C PRO A 128 -3.88 1.97 -12.49
N TRP A 129 -3.63 2.65 -13.62
CA TRP A 129 -2.44 3.48 -13.81
C TRP A 129 -2.34 4.64 -12.80
N GLN A 130 -3.45 5.06 -12.22
CA GLN A 130 -3.51 6.12 -11.20
C GLN A 130 -2.73 5.79 -9.93
N LEU A 131 -2.42 4.52 -9.70
CA LEU A 131 -1.48 4.10 -8.66
C LEU A 131 -0.05 4.59 -8.91
N ASP A 132 0.27 5.04 -10.12
CA ASP A 132 1.60 5.53 -10.46
C ASP A 132 1.80 6.99 -10.03
N PRO A 133 2.59 7.24 -8.98
CA PRO A 133 2.76 8.58 -8.42
C PRO A 133 3.44 9.56 -9.37
N SER A 134 4.13 9.09 -10.41
CA SER A 134 4.87 9.96 -11.33
C SER A 134 4.02 10.46 -12.51
N ARG A 135 2.89 9.82 -12.78
CA ARG A 135 1.97 10.20 -13.86
C ARG A 135 0.70 10.85 -13.38
N PHE A 136 0.43 10.69 -12.11
CA PHE A 136 -0.77 11.20 -11.49
C PHE A 136 -0.58 12.68 -11.14
N ASP A 137 -1.53 13.53 -11.46
CA ASP A 137 -1.51 14.93 -10.99
C ASP A 137 -1.86 14.95 -9.49
N GLN A 138 -0.85 14.68 -8.68
CA GLN A 138 -0.97 14.65 -7.21
C GLN A 138 -1.47 15.94 -6.58
N LYS A 139 -1.56 17.02 -7.34
CA LYS A 139 -2.14 18.26 -6.84
C LYS A 139 -3.65 18.16 -6.65
N HIS A 140 -4.29 17.28 -7.39
CA HIS A 140 -5.74 17.22 -7.48
C HIS A 140 -6.36 15.88 -7.09
N HIS A 141 -5.58 14.79 -7.04
CA HIS A 141 -6.10 13.46 -6.78
C HIS A 141 -5.19 12.63 -5.87
N ARG A 142 -5.77 11.66 -5.22
CA ARG A 142 -5.10 10.64 -4.41
C ARG A 142 -5.71 9.29 -4.70
N THR A 143 -4.92 8.24 -4.60
CA THR A 143 -5.41 6.87 -4.63
C THR A 143 -5.40 6.29 -3.22
N HIS A 144 -6.48 5.63 -2.86
CA HIS A 144 -6.57 4.88 -1.60
C HIS A 144 -6.88 3.42 -1.87
N ALA A 145 -6.29 2.55 -1.06
CA ALA A 145 -6.75 1.18 -0.90
C ALA A 145 -7.80 1.15 0.21
N VAL A 146 -8.90 0.51 -0.08
CA VAL A 146 -9.99 0.23 0.86
C VAL A 146 -10.08 -1.27 1.02
N VAL A 147 -9.96 -1.76 2.23
CA VAL A 147 -10.04 -3.18 2.57
C VAL A 147 -11.34 -3.44 3.28
N THR A 148 -12.09 -4.41 2.78
CA THR A 148 -13.29 -4.92 3.45
C THR A 148 -13.11 -6.39 3.84
N ASP A 149 -14.10 -6.96 4.50
CA ASP A 149 -14.16 -8.40 4.77
C ASP A 149 -14.31 -9.25 3.49
N ARG A 150 -14.65 -8.62 2.33
CA ARG A 150 -14.90 -9.32 1.05
C ARG A 150 -13.94 -8.98 -0.07
N ARG A 151 -13.43 -7.76 -0.15
CA ARG A 151 -12.64 -7.29 -1.30
C ARG A 151 -11.61 -6.22 -0.93
N LEU A 152 -10.65 -6.06 -1.82
CA LEU A 152 -9.75 -4.91 -1.89
C LEU A 152 -10.24 -4.00 -3.01
N VAL A 153 -10.42 -2.73 -2.72
CA VAL A 153 -10.89 -1.72 -3.68
C VAL A 153 -9.86 -0.61 -3.78
N ILE A 154 -9.54 -0.18 -5.00
CA ILE A 154 -8.74 1.01 -5.25
C ILE A 154 -9.68 2.13 -5.68
N VAL A 155 -9.68 3.20 -4.92
CA VAL A 155 -10.44 4.41 -5.23
C VAL A 155 -9.51 5.58 -5.49
N GLN A 156 -9.91 6.47 -6.38
CA GLN A 156 -9.32 7.81 -6.44
C GLN A 156 -10.27 8.81 -5.79
N LEU A 157 -9.70 9.85 -5.24
CA LEU A 157 -10.44 10.96 -4.66
C LEU A 157 -9.81 12.28 -5.09
N PRO A 158 -10.61 13.31 -5.32
CA PRO A 158 -10.08 14.63 -5.58
C PRO A 158 -9.33 15.16 -4.35
N PHE A 159 -8.24 15.87 -4.60
CA PHE A 159 -7.47 16.55 -3.58
C PHE A 159 -7.36 18.03 -3.92
N ASP A 160 -8.14 18.87 -3.24
CA ASP A 160 -8.03 20.32 -3.32
C ASP A 160 -7.55 20.86 -1.98
N LYS A 161 -6.36 21.50 -1.98
CA LYS A 161 -5.80 22.14 -0.78
C LYS A 161 -6.70 23.24 -0.22
N LYS A 162 -7.54 23.85 -1.06
CA LYS A 162 -8.45 24.91 -0.64
C LYS A 162 -9.80 24.37 -0.14
N ASN A 163 -10.15 23.16 -0.57
CA ASN A 163 -11.40 22.52 -0.19
C ASN A 163 -11.19 21.04 0.16
N LEU A 164 -10.57 20.80 1.30
CA LEU A 164 -10.30 19.44 1.81
C LEU A 164 -11.58 18.66 2.15
N GLN A 165 -12.75 19.26 1.99
CA GLN A 165 -14.04 18.60 2.26
C GLN A 165 -14.70 18.02 1.00
N ALA A 166 -14.20 18.37 -0.17
CA ALA A 166 -14.70 17.81 -1.43
C ALA A 166 -14.14 16.41 -1.64
N ILE A 167 -14.85 15.42 -1.11
CA ILE A 167 -14.55 14.00 -1.37
C ILE A 167 -15.63 13.50 -2.30
N ASP A 168 -15.20 12.95 -3.43
CA ASP A 168 -16.06 12.28 -4.38
C ASP A 168 -15.28 11.08 -4.90
N ASP A 169 -15.40 9.96 -4.17
CA ASP A 169 -14.64 8.76 -4.46
C ASP A 169 -15.09 8.16 -5.80
N GLU A 170 -14.14 7.81 -6.63
CA GLU A 170 -14.34 7.04 -7.84
C GLU A 170 -13.66 5.68 -7.70
N VAL A 171 -14.40 4.60 -7.89
CA VAL A 171 -13.83 3.24 -7.90
C VAL A 171 -13.08 3.04 -9.20
N LEU A 172 -11.79 2.76 -9.08
CA LEU A 172 -10.92 2.47 -10.23
C LEU A 172 -10.77 0.97 -10.48
N TRP A 173 -10.77 0.18 -9.41
CA TRP A 173 -10.52 -1.24 -9.49
C TRP A 173 -10.97 -1.94 -8.21
N GLU A 174 -11.33 -3.20 -8.33
CA GLU A 174 -11.68 -4.05 -7.19
C GLU A 174 -11.27 -5.51 -7.44
N CYS A 175 -11.00 -6.23 -6.37
CA CYS A 175 -10.59 -7.61 -6.38
C CYS A 175 -11.15 -8.32 -5.15
N PRO A 176 -11.81 -9.49 -5.32
CA PRO A 176 -12.21 -10.32 -4.18
C PRO A 176 -11.02 -10.66 -3.29
N ARG A 177 -11.22 -10.70 -1.97
CA ARG A 177 -10.14 -11.11 -1.06
C ARG A 177 -9.65 -12.55 -1.32
N SER A 178 -10.53 -13.42 -1.80
CA SER A 178 -10.16 -14.78 -2.21
C SER A 178 -9.10 -14.83 -3.31
N ASP A 179 -8.96 -13.76 -4.06
CA ASP A 179 -7.97 -13.65 -5.13
C ASP A 179 -6.62 -13.10 -4.63
N ILE A 180 -6.51 -12.76 -3.35
CA ILE A 180 -5.28 -12.36 -2.70
C ILE A 180 -4.72 -13.58 -1.97
N ASN A 181 -3.58 -14.07 -2.44
CA ASN A 181 -2.95 -15.27 -1.89
C ASN A 181 -1.97 -14.95 -0.76
N ARG A 182 -1.20 -13.84 -0.89
CA ARG A 182 -0.15 -13.50 0.06
C ARG A 182 0.11 -12.00 0.08
N VAL A 183 0.44 -11.49 1.26
CA VAL A 183 0.97 -10.13 1.43
C VAL A 183 2.27 -10.20 2.21
N GLU A 184 3.31 -9.52 1.73
CA GLU A 184 4.62 -9.49 2.37
C GLU A 184 5.07 -8.05 2.57
N LEU A 185 5.41 -7.70 3.79
CA LEU A 185 6.06 -6.43 4.10
C LEU A 185 7.49 -6.46 3.55
N LYS A 186 7.93 -5.35 2.94
CA LYS A 186 9.29 -5.19 2.41
C LYS A 186 10.00 -4.07 3.16
N ASP A 187 11.09 -4.42 3.83
CA ASP A 187 11.85 -3.48 4.66
C ASP A 187 12.94 -2.77 3.83
N PHE A 188 12.48 -2.01 2.80
CA PHE A 188 13.35 -1.03 2.14
C PHE A 188 13.54 0.20 3.04
N LYS A 189 14.38 1.14 2.63
CA LYS A 189 14.81 2.27 3.45
C LYS A 189 13.66 3.02 4.15
N ASP A 190 12.55 3.24 3.44
CA ASP A 190 11.42 4.01 3.96
C ASP A 190 10.48 3.13 4.80
N GLY A 191 10.62 1.80 4.73
CA GLY A 191 9.85 0.84 5.53
C GLY A 191 8.35 0.77 5.19
N ASP A 192 7.92 1.32 4.05
CA ASP A 192 6.50 1.50 3.71
C ASP A 192 6.01 0.53 2.62
N ASP A 193 6.93 -0.23 2.00
CA ASP A 193 6.61 -1.10 0.88
C ASP A 193 6.03 -2.45 1.32
N PHE A 194 5.13 -2.97 0.51
CA PHE A 194 4.62 -4.33 0.63
C PHE A 194 4.28 -4.91 -0.74
N THR A 195 4.33 -6.23 -0.85
CA THR A 195 3.97 -6.98 -2.06
C THR A 195 2.64 -7.68 -1.85
N VAL A 196 1.74 -7.57 -2.80
CA VAL A 196 0.48 -8.33 -2.86
C VAL A 196 0.62 -9.36 -3.98
N THR A 197 0.56 -10.64 -3.64
CA THR A 197 0.55 -11.77 -4.58
C THR A 197 -0.87 -12.27 -4.73
N PHE A 198 -1.34 -12.34 -5.96
CA PHE A 198 -2.67 -12.80 -6.31
C PHE A 198 -2.72 -14.33 -6.51
N ALA A 199 -3.93 -14.88 -6.52
CA ALA A 199 -4.17 -16.32 -6.65
C ALA A 199 -3.65 -16.90 -7.97
N ASP A 200 -3.55 -16.10 -9.02
CA ASP A 200 -2.99 -16.46 -10.33
C ASP A 200 -1.45 -16.42 -10.37
N GLY A 201 -0.80 -16.11 -9.25
CA GLY A 201 0.65 -15.98 -9.13
C GLY A 201 1.22 -14.63 -9.61
N SER A 202 0.40 -13.76 -10.18
CA SER A 202 0.82 -12.39 -10.46
C SER A 202 0.96 -11.59 -9.16
N TRP A 203 1.77 -10.53 -9.16
CA TRP A 203 1.94 -9.71 -7.97
C TRP A 203 2.20 -8.25 -8.32
N CYS A 204 1.90 -7.39 -7.35
CA CYS A 204 2.26 -5.98 -7.40
C CYS A 204 2.95 -5.56 -6.11
N ARG A 205 3.75 -4.49 -6.20
CA ARG A 205 4.39 -3.84 -5.06
C ARG A 205 3.79 -2.46 -4.87
N LEU A 206 3.30 -2.25 -3.66
CA LEU A 206 2.66 -1.01 -3.26
C LEU A 206 3.43 -0.37 -2.10
N THR A 207 3.24 0.93 -1.91
CA THR A 207 3.75 1.66 -0.76
C THR A 207 2.61 2.35 -0.02
N CYS A 208 2.66 2.31 1.31
CA CYS A 208 1.69 2.92 2.21
C CYS A 208 2.32 3.19 3.57
N ASN A 209 2.26 4.43 4.06
CA ASN A 209 2.82 4.80 5.36
C ASN A 209 2.16 4.04 6.54
N TRP A 210 0.93 3.56 6.33
CA TRP A 210 0.19 2.73 7.30
C TRP A 210 0.09 1.28 6.83
N ARG A 211 1.14 0.77 6.18
CA ARG A 211 1.12 -0.57 5.57
C ARG A 211 0.71 -1.68 6.53
N ARG A 212 1.18 -1.66 7.80
CA ARG A 212 0.83 -2.69 8.78
C ARG A 212 -0.67 -2.76 9.03
N LYS A 213 -1.32 -1.62 9.24
CA LYS A 213 -2.77 -1.54 9.42
C LYS A 213 -3.54 -1.97 8.17
N LEU A 214 -3.07 -1.55 6.98
CA LEU A 214 -3.69 -1.92 5.71
C LEU A 214 -3.57 -3.43 5.45
N THR A 215 -2.39 -4.00 5.66
CA THR A 215 -2.10 -5.40 5.31
C THR A 215 -2.63 -6.39 6.34
N ARG A 216 -2.81 -5.98 7.60
CA ARG A 216 -3.37 -6.79 8.69
C ARG A 216 -4.67 -7.50 8.30
N TYR A 217 -5.51 -6.83 7.52
CA TYR A 217 -6.82 -7.33 7.11
C TYR A 217 -6.82 -8.00 5.73
N LEU A 218 -5.69 -8.04 5.02
CA LEU A 218 -5.67 -8.58 3.66
C LEU A 218 -5.52 -10.11 3.61
N VAL A 219 -4.67 -10.70 4.42
CA VAL A 219 -4.41 -12.16 4.38
C VAL A 219 -4.73 -12.79 5.74
N ASP A 220 -3.99 -12.46 6.77
CA ASP A 220 -4.16 -13.03 8.10
C ASP A 220 -5.11 -12.14 8.92
N ALA A 221 -6.32 -11.95 8.39
CA ALA A 221 -7.29 -11.12 9.06
C ALA A 221 -7.58 -11.69 10.45
N PRO A 222 -7.47 -10.88 11.51
CA PRO A 222 -7.86 -11.29 12.84
C PRO A 222 -9.34 -11.67 12.84
N GLU A 223 -9.72 -12.52 13.76
CA GLU A 223 -11.12 -12.90 13.92
C GLU A 223 -11.99 -11.67 14.21
N LEU A 224 -12.90 -11.35 13.30
CA LEU A 224 -13.85 -10.26 13.52
C LEU A 224 -14.91 -10.69 14.51
N VAL A 225 -15.13 -9.86 15.54
CA VAL A 225 -16.04 -10.13 16.63
C VAL A 225 -17.25 -9.20 16.53
N LEU A 226 -18.45 -9.77 16.49
CA LEU A 226 -19.67 -8.99 16.50
C LEU A 226 -19.84 -8.28 17.84
N LEU A 227 -20.22 -7.01 17.82
CA LEU A 227 -20.44 -6.22 19.04
C LEU A 227 -21.41 -6.90 20.01
N ASP A 228 -22.46 -7.56 19.49
CA ASP A 228 -23.45 -8.26 20.30
C ASP A 228 -22.90 -9.52 20.98
N SER A 229 -21.81 -10.08 20.48
CA SER A 229 -21.15 -11.27 21.07
C SER A 229 -20.19 -10.92 22.20
N LEU A 230 -19.83 -9.65 22.35
CA LEU A 230 -18.95 -9.17 23.42
C LEU A 230 -19.63 -9.31 24.80
N GLY A 231 -18.84 -9.50 25.83
CA GLY A 231 -19.27 -9.41 27.21
C GLY A 231 -19.76 -8.00 27.61
N PRO A 232 -20.57 -7.88 28.68
CA PRO A 232 -21.10 -6.56 29.09
C PRO A 232 -20.00 -5.51 29.34
N GLN A 233 -18.87 -5.93 29.96
CA GLN A 233 -17.75 -5.03 30.26
C GLN A 233 -17.01 -4.62 29.02
N GLN A 234 -16.77 -5.54 28.09
CA GLN A 234 -16.16 -5.25 26.80
C GLN A 234 -17.02 -4.28 25.97
N ARG A 235 -18.35 -4.49 25.91
CA ARG A 235 -19.26 -3.57 25.22
C ARG A 235 -19.23 -2.18 25.83
N ALA A 236 -19.16 -2.08 27.16
CA ALA A 236 -19.06 -0.81 27.86
C ALA A 236 -17.75 -0.08 27.49
N ALA A 237 -16.62 -0.80 27.46
CA ALA A 237 -15.32 -0.24 27.07
C ALA A 237 -15.32 0.25 25.62
N VAL A 238 -15.87 -0.54 24.69
CA VAL A 238 -16.00 -0.12 23.27
C VAL A 238 -16.89 1.11 23.13
N SER A 239 -18.02 1.16 23.84
CA SER A 239 -18.93 2.31 23.79
C SER A 239 -18.31 3.58 24.37
N GLU A 240 -17.58 3.45 25.47
CA GLU A 240 -16.85 4.55 26.08
C GLU A 240 -15.77 5.09 25.13
N PHE A 241 -14.98 4.19 24.54
CA PHE A 241 -13.95 4.55 23.57
C PHE A 241 -14.55 5.24 22.33
N ALA A 242 -15.63 4.71 21.76
CA ALA A 242 -16.34 5.30 20.64
C ALA A 242 -16.82 6.73 20.96
N THR A 243 -17.35 6.94 22.17
CA THR A 243 -17.82 8.26 22.62
C THR A 243 -16.67 9.23 22.78
N LYS A 244 -15.57 8.83 23.43
CA LYS A 244 -14.37 9.64 23.63
C LYS A 244 -13.70 10.02 22.30
N SER A 245 -13.73 9.11 21.34
CA SER A 245 -13.14 9.32 20.00
C SER A 245 -13.98 10.22 19.10
N GLY A 246 -15.18 10.62 19.51
CA GLY A 246 -16.08 11.42 18.70
C GLY A 246 -16.58 10.68 17.45
N MET A 247 -16.77 9.37 17.55
CA MET A 247 -17.25 8.53 16.46
C MET A 247 -18.61 9.03 15.96
N PRO A 248 -18.79 9.26 14.65
CA PRO A 248 -20.10 9.62 14.11
C PRO A 248 -21.08 8.42 14.20
N SER A 249 -22.36 8.74 14.31
CA SER A 249 -23.42 7.75 14.41
C SER A 249 -23.52 6.80 13.19
N SER A 250 -22.93 7.18 12.07
CA SER A 250 -22.85 6.37 10.84
C SER A 250 -21.67 5.37 10.81
N ALA A 251 -20.73 5.48 11.75
CA ALA A 251 -19.61 4.56 11.85
C ALA A 251 -19.89 3.49 12.91
N SER A 252 -19.27 2.33 12.73
CA SER A 252 -19.31 1.24 13.71
C SER A 252 -17.88 0.87 14.10
N PRO A 253 -17.63 0.58 15.40
CA PRO A 253 -16.34 0.04 15.80
C PRO A 253 -16.11 -1.31 15.13
N ILE A 254 -14.89 -1.54 14.68
CA ILE A 254 -14.42 -2.84 14.20
C ILE A 254 -13.76 -3.51 15.39
N VAL A 255 -14.27 -4.65 15.82
CA VAL A 255 -13.65 -5.42 16.89
C VAL A 255 -13.03 -6.68 16.30
N SER A 256 -11.77 -6.91 16.62
CA SER A 256 -11.05 -8.10 16.22
C SER A 256 -10.43 -8.78 17.43
N ARG A 257 -10.31 -10.11 17.39
CA ARG A 257 -9.63 -10.89 18.40
C ARG A 257 -8.29 -11.38 17.87
N ASN A 258 -7.23 -11.07 18.61
CA ASN A 258 -5.88 -11.55 18.33
C ASN A 258 -5.69 -12.96 18.89
N THR A 259 -4.71 -13.69 18.37
CA THR A 259 -4.40 -15.06 18.82
C THR A 259 -3.90 -15.11 20.27
N CYS A 260 -3.31 -14.01 20.77
CA CYS A 260 -2.94 -13.85 22.18
C CYS A 260 -4.15 -13.71 23.13
N GLY A 261 -5.35 -13.50 22.59
CA GLY A 261 -6.58 -13.33 23.36
C GLY A 261 -6.99 -11.89 23.63
N HIS A 262 -6.17 -10.91 23.24
CA HIS A 262 -6.55 -9.50 23.28
C HIS A 262 -7.54 -9.15 22.18
N TYR A 263 -8.31 -8.10 22.40
CA TYR A 263 -9.29 -7.57 21.45
C TYR A 263 -8.83 -6.20 20.98
N GLY A 264 -8.59 -6.07 19.68
CA GLY A 264 -8.37 -4.79 19.03
C GLY A 264 -9.70 -4.13 18.70
N VAL A 265 -9.83 -2.85 18.99
CA VAL A 265 -11.00 -2.04 18.63
C VAL A 265 -10.52 -0.89 17.76
N ASP A 266 -10.94 -0.88 16.50
CA ASP A 266 -10.58 0.15 15.54
C ASP A 266 -11.81 0.97 15.17
N ILE A 267 -11.66 2.28 15.13
CA ILE A 267 -12.71 3.21 14.69
C ILE A 267 -12.15 4.04 13.56
N LEU A 268 -12.77 3.92 12.39
CA LEU A 268 -12.45 4.74 11.24
C LEU A 268 -13.21 6.06 11.35
N LEU A 269 -12.48 7.13 11.63
CA LEU A 269 -13.07 8.47 11.74
C LEU A 269 -13.07 9.15 10.38
N PRO A 270 -14.21 9.58 9.85
CA PRO A 270 -14.26 10.48 8.72
C PRO A 270 -13.76 11.85 9.17
N SER A 271 -12.49 12.15 8.96
CA SER A 271 -11.99 13.48 9.30
C SER A 271 -11.69 14.30 8.05
N ARG A 272 -11.77 15.61 8.20
CA ARG A 272 -11.44 16.59 7.15
C ARG A 272 -9.99 16.48 6.68
N PHE A 273 -9.10 15.99 7.54
CA PHE A 273 -7.69 15.75 7.24
C PHE A 273 -7.46 14.37 6.60
N THR A 274 -8.30 13.42 6.88
CA THR A 274 -8.10 12.03 6.50
C THR A 274 -8.47 11.71 5.08
N SER A 275 -9.40 12.46 4.49
CA SER A 275 -9.68 12.33 3.06
C SER A 275 -8.47 12.62 2.18
N ALA A 276 -7.56 13.49 2.63
CA ALA A 276 -6.34 13.83 1.90
C ALA A 276 -5.13 12.97 2.31
N PHE A 277 -5.09 12.49 3.56
CA PHE A 277 -3.93 11.83 4.14
C PHE A 277 -4.19 10.39 4.61
N GLY A 278 -5.40 9.90 4.47
CA GLY A 278 -5.84 8.58 4.93
C GLY A 278 -6.97 8.67 5.96
N ALA A 279 -7.59 7.55 6.31
CA ALA A 279 -8.55 7.52 7.38
C ALA A 279 -7.86 7.76 8.72
N SER A 280 -8.36 8.68 9.56
CA SER A 280 -8.00 8.68 10.97
C SER A 280 -8.60 7.43 11.55
N GLU A 281 -7.73 6.55 11.89
CA GLU A 281 -8.06 5.39 12.66
C GLU A 281 -7.60 5.68 14.09
N VAL A 282 -8.49 5.50 15.02
CA VAL A 282 -8.15 5.44 16.42
C VAL A 282 -8.34 4.01 16.88
N SER A 283 -7.37 3.51 17.59
CA SER A 283 -7.33 2.12 18.02
C SER A 283 -7.18 2.04 19.53
N PHE A 284 -7.76 1.02 20.09
CA PHE A 284 -7.64 0.70 21.50
C PHE A 284 -7.57 -0.83 21.64
N LEU A 285 -6.79 -1.30 22.59
CA LEU A 285 -6.61 -2.72 22.87
C LEU A 285 -7.20 -3.02 24.24
N MET A 286 -7.99 -4.10 24.34
CA MET A 286 -8.56 -4.57 25.60
C MET A 286 -8.32 -6.06 25.81
N ASP A 287 -8.30 -6.47 27.08
CA ASP A 287 -8.28 -7.88 27.46
C ASP A 287 -9.69 -8.53 27.42
N SER A 288 -9.79 -9.78 27.81
CA SER A 288 -11.05 -10.53 27.86
C SER A 288 -12.08 -9.94 28.81
N ASP A 289 -11.64 -9.16 29.78
CA ASP A 289 -12.52 -8.51 30.78
C ASP A 289 -12.91 -7.08 30.38
N GLY A 290 -12.44 -6.60 29.23
CA GLY A 290 -12.71 -5.26 28.72
C GLY A 290 -11.86 -4.17 29.34
N ARG A 291 -10.77 -4.54 30.05
CA ARG A 291 -9.80 -3.57 30.58
C ARG A 291 -8.82 -3.18 29.46
N GLU A 292 -8.49 -1.91 29.40
CA GLU A 292 -7.46 -1.40 28.48
C GLU A 292 -6.10 -2.06 28.79
N VAL A 293 -5.47 -2.59 27.75
CA VAL A 293 -4.14 -3.22 27.82
C VAL A 293 -3.08 -2.12 27.73
N GLY A 294 -2.17 -2.09 28.69
CA GLY A 294 -1.04 -1.15 28.69
C GLY A 294 -0.02 -1.50 27.61
N VAL A 295 0.73 -0.48 27.15
CA VAL A 295 1.74 -0.66 26.09
C VAL A 295 2.82 -1.67 26.47
N ASP A 296 3.11 -1.82 27.75
CA ASP A 296 4.03 -2.79 28.33
C ASP A 296 3.49 -4.23 28.38
N GLU A 297 2.18 -4.38 28.17
CA GLU A 297 1.48 -5.66 28.12
C GLU A 297 1.24 -6.14 26.67
N TYR A 298 1.69 -5.38 25.65
CA TYR A 298 1.46 -5.71 24.23
C TYR A 298 2.24 -6.95 23.80
N HIS A 299 1.54 -7.85 23.12
CA HIS A 299 2.14 -8.95 22.39
C HIS A 299 2.56 -8.54 20.97
N PRO A 300 3.51 -9.25 20.33
CA PRO A 300 3.87 -8.98 18.93
C PRO A 300 2.68 -9.01 17.96
N GLU A 301 1.64 -9.76 18.27
CA GLU A 301 0.41 -9.92 17.49
C GLU A 301 -0.53 -8.71 17.61
N ASP A 302 -0.30 -7.84 18.60
CA ASP A 302 -1.07 -6.62 18.82
C ASP A 302 -0.57 -5.44 17.97
N LEU A 303 0.62 -5.58 17.38
CA LEU A 303 1.32 -4.58 16.57
C LEU A 303 1.19 -4.89 15.08
#